data_8716912981a03c23d1e10519dbd362f6
#
_entry.id   8716912981a03c23d1e10519dbd362f6
#
_cell.length_a   1.000
_cell.length_b   1.000
_cell.length_c   1.000
_cell.angle_alpha   90.00
_cell.angle_beta   90.00
_cell.angle_gamma   90.00
#
_symmetry.space_group_name_H-M   'P 1'
#
loop_
_entity.id
_entity.type
_entity.pdbx_description
1 polymer ?
#
loop_
_entity_poly.entity_id
_entity_poly.type
_entity_poly.pdbx_seq_one_letter_code
_entity_poly.pdbx_strand_id
1 'polypeptide(L)'
;ISSRENAVILVTGYWPPTNEMIRHFSQNNQLNPDGWEGENWENRGYDIISYFPEFSEPDCSSCGQGYGDLEVDYQDTSGDFWPIFNSHKPIAVITFSRGYMDQSWELEFNAYNRTNWFNDFTVPFLPTPNPPDSEEVSFYLRNSNLPMEQIVNNISNLEIGLNPYIDLN
;
A
#
# COMPACT_ATOMS: atom_id res chain seq x y z
N ILE A 1 30.63 -6.80 16.10
CA ILE A 1 29.37 -7.54 15.89
C ILE A 1 28.59 -6.63 14.98
N SER A 2 28.52 -6.98 13.69
CA SER A 2 27.67 -6.30 12.73
C SER A 2 26.23 -6.43 13.25
N SER A 3 25.59 -5.32 13.61
CA SER A 3 24.15 -5.30 13.80
C SER A 3 23.55 -5.71 12.47
N ARG A 4 22.87 -6.84 12.39
CA ARG A 4 22.02 -7.16 11.24
C ARG A 4 20.97 -6.07 11.18
N GLU A 5 20.89 -5.38 10.06
CA GLU A 5 19.73 -4.54 9.76
C GLU A 5 18.50 -5.43 9.80
N ASN A 6 17.43 -4.95 10.41
CA ASN A 6 16.15 -5.66 10.40
C ASN A 6 15.64 -5.77 8.97
N ALA A 7 14.90 -6.83 8.70
CA ALA A 7 14.19 -6.93 7.43
C ALA A 7 13.07 -5.87 7.36
N VAL A 8 12.83 -5.29 6.19
CA VAL A 8 11.84 -4.21 6.03
C VAL A 8 10.52 -4.76 5.49
N ILE A 9 9.42 -4.32 6.09
CA ILE A 9 8.07 -4.41 5.54
C ILE A 9 7.68 -3.01 5.09
N LEU A 10 7.43 -2.84 3.80
CA LEU A 10 6.95 -1.59 3.23
C LEU A 10 5.42 -1.55 3.26
N VAL A 11 4.89 -0.48 3.81
CA VAL A 11 3.44 -0.25 3.89
C VAL A 11 3.11 1.00 3.09
N THR A 12 2.09 0.93 2.23
CA THR A 12 1.65 2.08 1.44
C THR A 12 0.16 2.34 1.63
N GLY A 13 -0.26 3.58 1.51
CA GLY A 13 -1.66 4.00 1.63
C GLY A 13 -2.04 4.90 0.46
N TYR A 14 -3.33 4.86 0.06
CA TYR A 14 -3.86 5.62 -1.07
C TYR A 14 -5.21 6.29 -0.76
N TRP A 15 -5.59 6.36 0.49
CA TRP A 15 -6.84 6.97 0.94
C TRP A 15 -6.65 7.57 2.34
N PRO A 16 -7.19 8.79 2.63
CA PRO A 16 -6.92 9.47 3.89
C PRO A 16 -7.07 8.63 5.16
N PRO A 17 -8.19 7.91 5.39
CA PRO A 17 -8.30 7.08 6.59
C PRO A 17 -7.26 5.97 6.71
N THR A 18 -6.88 5.33 5.60
CA THR A 18 -5.83 4.30 5.63
C THR A 18 -4.44 4.91 5.81
N ASN A 19 -4.21 6.13 5.28
CA ASN A 19 -2.96 6.85 5.48
C ASN A 19 -2.76 7.23 6.95
N GLU A 20 -3.82 7.70 7.62
CA GLU A 20 -3.76 7.96 9.07
C GLU A 20 -3.42 6.69 9.88
N MET A 21 -3.95 5.55 9.46
CA MET A 21 -3.69 4.26 10.10
C MET A 21 -2.22 3.84 10.07
N ILE A 22 -1.47 4.25 9.04
CA ILE A 22 -0.07 3.88 8.83
C ILE A 22 0.91 5.03 9.05
N ARG A 23 0.43 6.22 9.37
CA ARG A 23 1.24 7.46 9.54
C ARG A 23 2.39 7.29 10.53
N HIS A 24 2.16 6.63 11.65
CA HIS A 24 3.16 6.40 12.70
C HIS A 24 4.34 5.52 12.26
N PHE A 25 4.24 4.85 11.11
CA PHE A 25 5.35 4.13 10.50
C PHE A 25 6.16 4.98 9.50
N SER A 26 5.79 6.24 9.27
CA SER A 26 6.57 7.14 8.42
C SER A 26 7.83 7.62 9.13
N GLN A 27 8.95 7.55 8.41
CA GLN A 27 10.23 8.15 8.84
C GLN A 27 10.34 9.64 8.52
N ASN A 28 9.35 10.20 7.80
CA ASN A 28 9.29 11.62 7.48
C ASN A 28 8.71 12.40 8.66
N ASN A 29 9.57 13.16 9.36
CA ASN A 29 9.17 13.96 10.53
C ASN A 29 8.13 15.05 10.23
N GLN A 30 7.93 15.44 8.98
CA GLN A 30 6.87 16.39 8.61
C GLN A 30 5.50 15.69 8.59
N LEU A 31 5.46 14.41 8.17
CA LEU A 31 4.25 13.61 8.13
C LEU A 31 3.96 12.96 9.49
N ASN A 32 4.99 12.64 10.24
CA ASN A 32 4.92 11.95 11.53
C ASN A 32 5.77 12.70 12.58
N PRO A 33 5.26 13.80 13.14
CA PRO A 33 5.99 14.60 14.12
C PRO A 33 6.23 13.88 15.45
N ASP A 34 5.44 12.85 15.76
CA ASP A 34 5.57 12.06 16.99
C ASP A 34 6.75 11.07 16.93
N GLY A 35 7.30 10.87 15.74
CA GLY A 35 8.46 10.02 15.49
C GLY A 35 8.10 8.62 14.99
N TRP A 36 9.08 7.98 14.35
CA TRP A 36 8.92 6.68 13.73
C TRP A 36 8.78 5.54 14.75
N GLU A 37 7.68 4.81 14.71
CA GLU A 37 7.37 3.70 15.62
C GLU A 37 7.61 2.31 15.01
N GLY A 38 8.13 2.25 13.78
CA GLY A 38 8.29 1.00 13.04
C GLY A 38 9.57 0.23 13.32
N GLU A 39 10.52 0.75 14.11
CA GLU A 39 11.80 0.10 14.38
C GLU A 39 11.62 -1.18 15.18
N ASN A 40 12.13 -2.29 14.65
CA ASN A 40 12.03 -3.61 15.28
C ASN A 40 10.64 -3.88 15.87
N TRP A 41 9.61 -3.66 15.06
CA TRP A 41 8.22 -3.59 15.48
C TRP A 41 7.83 -4.76 16.36
N GLU A 42 7.31 -4.47 17.55
CA GLU A 42 6.97 -5.43 18.60
C GLU A 42 8.10 -6.43 18.93
N ASN A 43 9.37 -6.06 18.73
CA ASN A 43 10.54 -6.90 18.91
C ASN A 43 10.54 -8.17 18.03
N ARG A 44 9.97 -8.09 16.84
CA ARG A 44 9.81 -9.22 15.91
C ARG A 44 10.93 -9.36 14.89
N GLY A 45 11.92 -8.47 14.89
CA GLY A 45 13.09 -8.54 14.02
C GLY A 45 12.86 -7.98 12.60
N TYR A 46 11.83 -7.16 12.40
CA TYR A 46 11.62 -6.40 11.18
C TYR A 46 11.20 -4.97 11.47
N ASP A 47 11.51 -4.11 10.53
CA ASP A 47 11.12 -2.70 10.56
C ASP A 47 9.89 -2.50 9.66
N ILE A 48 8.95 -1.65 10.08
CA ILE A 48 7.83 -1.21 9.26
C ILE A 48 8.09 0.23 8.83
N ILE A 49 8.03 0.49 7.53
CA ILE A 49 8.19 1.83 6.95
C ILE A 49 6.98 2.12 6.08
N SER A 50 6.40 3.31 6.22
CA SER A 50 5.24 3.71 5.42
C SER A 50 5.52 4.88 4.50
N TYR A 51 4.86 4.87 3.34
CA TYR A 51 4.78 5.95 2.36
C TYR A 51 3.34 6.10 1.88
N PHE A 52 2.90 7.33 1.71
CA PHE A 52 1.52 7.64 1.30
C PHE A 52 1.40 9.10 0.89
N PRO A 53 0.47 9.44 -0.01
CA PRO A 53 0.17 10.83 -0.34
C PRO A 53 -0.63 11.49 0.77
N GLU A 54 -0.48 12.81 0.90
CA GLU A 54 -1.36 13.65 1.72
C GLU A 54 -2.56 14.12 0.91
N PHE A 55 -3.67 14.36 1.59
CA PHE A 55 -4.90 14.86 1.00
C PHE A 55 -5.41 16.07 1.77
N SER A 56 -6.12 16.97 1.06
CA SER A 56 -6.70 18.16 1.69
C SER A 56 -7.90 17.84 2.60
N GLU A 57 -8.58 16.73 2.32
CA GLU A 57 -9.77 16.29 3.05
C GLU A 57 -9.43 15.04 3.86
N PRO A 58 -9.86 14.99 5.13
CA PRO A 58 -9.54 13.86 6.01
C PRO A 58 -10.31 12.57 5.64
N ASP A 59 -11.40 12.70 4.92
CA ASP A 59 -12.20 11.59 4.40
C ASP A 59 -13.00 12.08 3.19
N CYS A 60 -12.88 11.37 2.08
CA CYS A 60 -13.49 11.79 0.82
C CYS A 60 -13.78 10.59 -0.08
N SER A 61 -14.85 10.70 -0.86
CA SER A 61 -15.19 9.70 -1.88
C SER A 61 -14.43 9.93 -3.21
N SER A 62 -13.89 11.15 -3.42
CA SER A 62 -13.12 11.53 -4.60
C SER A 62 -12.06 12.55 -4.17
N CYS A 63 -10.97 12.06 -3.61
CA CYS A 63 -9.92 12.89 -3.02
C CYS A 63 -8.96 13.50 -4.05
N GLY A 64 -9.06 13.15 -5.32
CA GLY A 64 -8.03 13.48 -6.31
C GLY A 64 -6.78 12.62 -6.13
N GLN A 65 -5.66 13.10 -6.69
CA GLN A 65 -4.39 12.37 -6.62
C GLN A 65 -3.64 12.51 -5.30
N GLY A 66 -3.97 13.52 -4.48
CA GLY A 66 -3.19 13.87 -3.31
C GLY A 66 -1.92 14.67 -3.67
N TYR A 67 -0.96 14.69 -2.77
CA TYR A 67 0.34 15.34 -2.97
C TYR A 67 1.42 14.69 -2.08
N GLY A 68 2.68 14.77 -2.51
CA GLY A 68 3.81 14.20 -1.77
C GLY A 68 4.26 12.85 -2.33
N ASP A 69 4.48 11.86 -1.49
CA ASP A 69 4.92 10.54 -1.91
C ASP A 69 3.74 9.69 -2.42
N LEU A 70 3.94 8.93 -3.48
CA LEU A 70 2.97 7.96 -4.01
C LEU A 70 1.61 8.58 -4.37
N GLU A 71 1.58 9.78 -4.95
CA GLU A 71 0.34 10.38 -5.42
C GLU A 71 -0.49 9.41 -6.25
N VAL A 72 -1.81 9.45 -6.13
CA VAL A 72 -2.74 8.55 -6.85
C VAL A 72 -2.80 8.94 -8.32
N ASP A 73 -1.70 8.74 -9.01
CA ASP A 73 -1.45 8.99 -10.42
C ASP A 73 -0.47 7.94 -10.92
N TYR A 74 -0.66 7.38 -12.12
CA TYR A 74 0.16 6.26 -12.62
C TYR A 74 1.64 6.58 -12.68
N GLN A 75 1.98 7.80 -13.13
CA GLN A 75 3.35 8.21 -13.33
C GLN A 75 4.02 8.55 -12.01
N ASP A 76 3.34 9.31 -11.17
CA ASP A 76 3.85 9.76 -9.88
C ASP A 76 4.02 8.57 -8.94
N THR A 77 2.98 7.72 -8.80
CA THR A 77 3.09 6.47 -8.04
C THR A 77 4.25 5.61 -8.52
N SER A 78 4.40 5.42 -9.84
CA SER A 78 5.49 4.59 -10.38
C SER A 78 6.85 5.24 -10.20
N GLY A 79 6.91 6.58 -10.35
CA GLY A 79 8.11 7.38 -10.15
C GLY A 79 8.68 7.27 -8.74
N ASP A 80 7.81 7.24 -7.74
CA ASP A 80 8.16 7.14 -6.33
C ASP A 80 8.37 5.69 -5.87
N PHE A 81 7.47 4.80 -6.26
CA PHE A 81 7.46 3.41 -5.77
C PHE A 81 8.78 2.68 -6.04
N TRP A 82 9.30 2.75 -7.25
CA TRP A 82 10.51 2.00 -7.59
C TRP A 82 11.78 2.50 -6.89
N PRO A 83 12.05 3.82 -6.75
CA PRO A 83 13.12 4.31 -5.89
C PRO A 83 12.99 3.88 -4.43
N ILE A 84 11.79 3.99 -3.86
CA ILE A 84 11.49 3.56 -2.48
C ILE A 84 11.78 2.06 -2.33
N PHE A 85 11.19 1.23 -3.19
CA PHE A 85 11.38 -0.22 -3.19
C PHE A 85 12.85 -0.61 -3.30
N ASN A 86 13.58 -0.02 -4.24
CA ASN A 86 15.00 -0.32 -4.45
C ASN A 86 15.89 0.14 -3.30
N SER A 87 15.53 1.22 -2.62
CA SER A 87 16.24 1.73 -1.46
C SER A 87 16.09 0.80 -0.25
N HIS A 88 14.88 0.40 0.06
CA HIS A 88 14.57 -0.38 1.25
C HIS A 88 14.66 -1.89 1.04
N LYS A 89 14.52 -2.39 -0.19
CA LYS A 89 14.51 -3.83 -0.53
C LYS A 89 13.60 -4.64 0.38
N PRO A 90 12.32 -4.27 0.50
CA PRO A 90 11.43 -4.87 1.47
C PRO A 90 11.22 -6.36 1.19
N ILE A 91 11.03 -7.14 2.26
CA ILE A 91 10.66 -8.56 2.17
C ILE A 91 9.16 -8.75 1.91
N ALA A 92 8.35 -7.74 2.20
CA ALA A 92 6.92 -7.70 1.91
C ALA A 92 6.49 -6.26 1.62
N VAL A 93 5.49 -6.11 0.77
CA VAL A 93 4.78 -4.85 0.51
C VAL A 93 3.31 -5.08 0.85
N ILE A 94 2.74 -4.18 1.66
CA ILE A 94 1.33 -4.19 2.04
C ILE A 94 0.74 -2.84 1.67
N THR A 95 -0.26 -2.86 0.80
CA THR A 95 -0.92 -1.64 0.32
C THR A 95 -2.31 -1.53 0.90
N PHE A 96 -2.64 -0.37 1.44
CA PHE A 96 -3.96 -0.05 1.95
C PHE A 96 -4.64 0.99 1.05
N SER A 97 -5.90 0.74 0.74
CA SER A 97 -6.73 1.67 0.00
C SER A 97 -8.18 1.56 0.46
N ARG A 98 -9.09 2.31 -0.18
CA ARG A 98 -10.51 2.22 0.11
C ARG A 98 -11.07 0.94 -0.50
N GLY A 99 -11.71 0.11 0.32
CA GLY A 99 -12.45 -1.06 -0.11
C GLY A 99 -13.80 -0.70 -0.74
N TYR A 100 -14.43 -1.67 -1.38
CA TYR A 100 -15.73 -1.51 -2.03
C TYR A 100 -16.91 -1.57 -1.04
N MET A 101 -16.79 -2.45 -0.04
CA MET A 101 -17.85 -2.65 0.95
C MET A 101 -17.55 -1.95 2.28
N ASP A 102 -18.51 -1.18 2.78
CA ASP A 102 -18.41 -0.57 4.10
C ASP A 102 -18.37 -1.64 5.21
N GLN A 103 -17.62 -1.35 6.27
CA GLN A 103 -17.47 -2.19 7.47
C GLN A 103 -16.88 -3.58 7.20
N SER A 104 -16.06 -3.70 6.16
CA SER A 104 -15.31 -4.91 5.85
C SER A 104 -13.83 -4.61 5.62
N TRP A 105 -13.03 -5.65 5.75
CA TRP A 105 -11.64 -5.66 5.32
C TRP A 105 -11.49 -6.65 4.17
N GLU A 106 -11.18 -6.11 3.01
CA GLU A 106 -10.96 -6.88 1.80
C GLU A 106 -9.46 -7.17 1.68
N LEU A 107 -9.10 -8.44 1.65
CA LEU A 107 -7.74 -8.86 1.37
C LEU A 107 -7.68 -9.30 -0.09
N GLU A 108 -7.13 -8.45 -0.94
CA GLU A 108 -6.98 -8.71 -2.37
C GLU A 108 -6.01 -9.87 -2.60
N PHE A 109 -6.52 -10.97 -3.10
CA PHE A 109 -5.72 -12.14 -3.41
C PHE A 109 -5.16 -12.09 -4.83
N ASN A 110 -5.91 -11.48 -5.75
CA ASN A 110 -5.61 -11.45 -7.16
C ASN A 110 -5.11 -10.08 -7.63
N ALA A 111 -4.12 -10.08 -8.51
CA ALA A 111 -3.72 -8.90 -9.26
C ALA A 111 -3.65 -9.25 -10.75
N TYR A 112 -4.34 -8.48 -11.57
CA TYR A 112 -4.41 -8.70 -13.00
C TYR A 112 -3.53 -7.70 -13.76
N ASN A 113 -2.74 -8.20 -14.70
CA ASN A 113 -2.13 -7.33 -15.71
C ASN A 113 -3.20 -7.02 -16.76
N ARG A 114 -3.75 -5.82 -16.71
CA ARG A 114 -4.83 -5.38 -17.61
C ARG A 114 -4.33 -4.29 -18.55
N THR A 115 -4.93 -4.23 -19.74
CA THR A 115 -4.68 -3.16 -20.70
C THR A 115 -5.77 -2.09 -20.70
N ASN A 116 -6.85 -2.28 -19.94
CA ASN A 116 -7.97 -1.33 -19.85
C ASN A 116 -7.78 -0.47 -18.60
N TRP A 117 -7.15 0.68 -18.80
CA TRP A 117 -6.89 1.67 -17.76
C TRP A 117 -7.93 2.78 -17.83
N PHE A 118 -8.28 3.35 -16.68
CA PHE A 118 -9.04 4.58 -16.61
C PHE A 118 -8.09 5.78 -16.75
N ASN A 119 -8.63 6.90 -17.26
CA ASN A 119 -7.86 8.15 -17.28
C ASN A 119 -7.52 8.58 -15.86
N ASP A 120 -6.28 8.97 -15.69
CA ASP A 120 -5.75 9.52 -14.47
C ASP A 120 -6.00 11.04 -14.35
N PHE A 121 -5.50 11.65 -13.29
CA PHE A 121 -5.72 13.07 -12.99
C PHE A 121 -4.86 13.99 -13.86
N THR A 122 -3.65 13.58 -14.23
CA THR A 122 -2.70 14.38 -15.00
C THR A 122 -2.30 13.75 -16.33
N VAL A 123 -1.68 14.52 -17.21
CA VAL A 123 -1.18 14.05 -18.51
C VAL A 123 0.23 13.49 -18.31
N PRO A 124 0.52 12.31 -18.87
CA PRO A 124 -0.31 11.43 -19.70
C PRO A 124 -1.36 10.68 -18.88
N PHE A 125 -2.61 10.68 -19.30
CA PHE A 125 -3.73 10.08 -18.56
C PHE A 125 -3.68 8.55 -18.44
N LEU A 126 -2.76 7.89 -19.10
CA LEU A 126 -2.58 6.44 -19.09
C LEU A 126 -1.17 6.08 -18.63
N PRO A 127 -0.96 4.87 -18.06
CA PRO A 127 0.35 4.48 -17.57
C PRO A 127 1.43 4.58 -18.65
N THR A 128 2.52 5.28 -18.35
CA THR A 128 3.73 5.36 -19.17
C THR A 128 4.96 5.52 -18.27
N PRO A 129 6.05 4.78 -18.50
CA PRO A 129 6.18 3.71 -19.49
C PRO A 129 5.22 2.57 -19.22
N ASN A 130 5.11 1.67 -20.18
CA ASN A 130 4.33 0.46 -19.97
C ASN A 130 4.78 -0.26 -18.69
N PRO A 131 3.84 -0.92 -17.98
CA PRO A 131 4.18 -1.74 -16.82
C PRO A 131 5.30 -2.74 -17.13
N PRO A 132 6.08 -3.20 -16.12
CA PRO A 132 7.16 -4.13 -16.31
C PRO A 132 6.76 -5.43 -17.04
N ASP A 133 5.50 -5.83 -16.93
CA ASP A 133 4.93 -7.00 -17.58
C ASP A 133 4.15 -6.68 -18.85
N SER A 134 4.51 -5.62 -19.56
CA SER A 134 3.81 -5.17 -20.77
C SER A 134 3.76 -6.21 -21.89
N GLU A 135 4.66 -7.19 -21.88
CA GLU A 135 4.70 -8.31 -22.82
C GLU A 135 3.78 -9.47 -22.44
N GLU A 136 3.31 -9.48 -21.18
CA GLU A 136 2.37 -10.47 -20.71
C GLU A 136 0.98 -10.24 -21.32
N VAL A 137 0.24 -11.33 -21.45
CA VAL A 137 -1.13 -11.24 -21.94
C VAL A 137 -2.00 -10.42 -20.99
N SER A 138 -2.92 -9.66 -21.56
CA SER A 138 -4.00 -9.04 -20.80
C SER A 138 -4.67 -10.07 -19.90
N PHE A 139 -4.96 -9.70 -18.65
CA PHE A 139 -5.49 -10.60 -17.63
C PHE A 139 -4.52 -11.67 -17.11
N TYR A 140 -3.21 -11.52 -17.33
CA TYR A 140 -2.25 -12.34 -16.60
C TYR A 140 -2.47 -12.16 -15.08
N LEU A 141 -2.69 -13.28 -14.40
CA LEU A 141 -3.06 -13.29 -12.99
C LEU A 141 -1.83 -13.53 -12.12
N ARG A 142 -1.66 -12.69 -11.14
CA ARG A 142 -0.74 -12.92 -10.00
C ARG A 142 -1.54 -13.06 -8.72
N ASN A 143 -1.08 -13.93 -7.84
CA ASN A 143 -1.70 -14.13 -6.55
C ASN A 143 -0.80 -13.58 -5.44
N SER A 144 -1.42 -13.10 -4.37
CA SER A 144 -0.71 -12.82 -3.14
C SER A 144 -0.12 -14.11 -2.56
N ASN A 145 1.09 -14.04 -2.05
CA ASN A 145 1.74 -15.13 -1.31
C ASN A 145 1.68 -14.93 0.22
N LEU A 146 0.92 -13.95 0.67
CA LEU A 146 0.67 -13.72 2.09
C LEU A 146 -0.25 -14.82 2.65
N PRO A 147 -0.15 -15.13 3.96
CA PRO A 147 -1.00 -16.13 4.60
C PRO A 147 -2.41 -15.59 4.87
N MET A 148 -3.19 -15.36 3.80
CA MET A 148 -4.48 -14.67 3.81
C MET A 148 -5.48 -15.23 4.82
N GLU A 149 -5.64 -16.56 4.88
CA GLU A 149 -6.56 -17.18 5.83
C GLU A 149 -6.16 -16.93 7.29
N GLN A 150 -4.86 -16.97 7.60
CA GLN A 150 -4.39 -16.64 8.94
C GLN A 150 -4.62 -15.16 9.29
N ILE A 151 -4.46 -14.26 8.31
CA ILE A 151 -4.74 -12.84 8.49
C ILE A 151 -6.22 -12.63 8.79
N VAL A 152 -7.13 -13.19 7.97
CA VAL A 152 -8.58 -13.12 8.18
C VAL A 152 -8.97 -13.66 9.56
N ASN A 153 -8.47 -14.84 9.92
CA ASN A 153 -8.79 -15.45 11.21
C ASN A 153 -8.29 -14.59 12.38
N ASN A 154 -7.10 -14.01 12.28
CA ASN A 154 -6.57 -13.16 13.34
C ASN A 154 -7.37 -11.88 13.49
N ILE A 155 -7.75 -11.21 12.39
CA ILE A 155 -8.60 -10.00 12.42
C ILE A 155 -9.98 -10.34 12.99
N SER A 156 -10.60 -11.44 12.56
CA SER A 156 -11.90 -11.88 13.07
C SER A 156 -11.90 -12.12 14.58
N ASN A 157 -10.78 -12.64 15.10
CA ASN A 157 -10.64 -12.90 16.53
C ASN A 157 -10.45 -11.64 17.41
N LEU A 158 -10.19 -10.48 16.79
CA LEU A 158 -10.07 -9.21 17.53
C LEU A 158 -11.41 -8.61 17.94
N GLU A 159 -12.53 -9.13 17.47
CA GLU A 159 -13.88 -8.66 17.79
C GLU A 159 -14.10 -7.15 17.58
N ILE A 160 -13.41 -6.57 16.59
CA ILE A 160 -13.44 -5.12 16.31
C ILE A 160 -14.64 -4.68 15.45
N GLY A 161 -15.59 -5.58 15.21
CA GLY A 161 -16.81 -5.30 14.44
C GLY A 161 -16.62 -5.24 12.92
N LEU A 162 -15.43 -5.59 12.43
CA LEU A 162 -15.14 -5.69 11.01
C LEU A 162 -15.30 -7.14 10.52
N ASN A 163 -15.69 -7.29 9.26
CA ASN A 163 -15.88 -8.58 8.62
C ASN A 163 -14.77 -8.77 7.57
N PRO A 164 -13.57 -9.26 7.96
CA PRO A 164 -12.50 -9.49 7.01
C PRO A 164 -12.82 -10.67 6.09
N TYR A 165 -12.48 -10.54 4.82
CA TYR A 165 -12.61 -11.63 3.86
C TYR A 165 -11.52 -11.56 2.78
N ILE A 166 -11.32 -12.67 2.08
CA ILE A 166 -10.39 -12.75 0.94
C ILE A 166 -11.20 -12.46 -0.33
N ASP A 167 -10.83 -11.40 -1.04
CA ASP A 167 -11.40 -11.11 -2.35
C ASP A 167 -10.64 -11.88 -3.43
N LEU A 168 -11.40 -12.60 -4.25
CA LEU A 168 -10.91 -13.41 -5.36
C LEU A 168 -11.26 -12.82 -6.74
N ASN A 169 -11.84 -11.61 -6.79
CA ASN A 169 -12.24 -10.95 -8.03
C ASN A 169 -11.13 -10.19 -8.72
#